data_a9f1739eb75e3a0fb7e7b54daff7c5fa
#
_entry.id   a9f1739eb75e3a0fb7e7b54daff7c5fa
#
_cell.length_a   1.000
_cell.length_b   1.000
_cell.length_c   1.000
_cell.angle_alpha   90.00
_cell.angle_beta   90.00
_cell.angle_gamma   90.00
#
_symmetry.space_group_name_H-M   'P 1'
#
loop_
_entity.id
_entity.type
_entity.pdbx_description
1 polymer ?
#
loop_
_entity_poly.entity_id
_entity_poly.type
_entity_poly.pdbx_seq_one_letter_code
_entity_poly.pdbx_strand_id
1 'polypeptide(L)'
;MPGKKGNMSMAHYVNYGNEKIDFLLPKGWNLISAEDKPPVPGVADSLQEIRRALDHPIGSPKIEDLARPGMEVALLFDDLQRPTPVHLALPEILNRLNRAGIPDNRISGICSLGTHPIPTLEQLKKKVGEEVFSRLQGRIFPHDPHASDNVIIGRTHRGTLVEINPRVAFSDLIIGVGECMPHPTAGFGGGYKIIMPGVCSYRSVASHHFTWMRHRNSKVNLLDGNSFYEEIVDAGRLSRLAFKLDFIINDKKEVIRAFAGNPIAEHREASHYSASLYTIPLSKLADVTITSAFPLEVGVQATKALTMAGFCTRSGGAIIWVAPQKEAGSIMPLIKEMGSSESASDFHRRLIQGDVPDHLKSFGISYIMQVVYFKELAEKFRVVHVTEGLSPEQVKMMKFSYSSRLQEAINQVSEKMPKADVAVFPSGGNIIPEVK
;
A
#
# COMPACT_ATOMS: atom_id res chain seq x y z
N MET A 1 52.37 -2.43 27.08
CA MET A 1 51.05 -1.76 27.21
C MET A 1 50.21 -2.18 26.02
N PRO A 2 49.08 -2.85 26.20
CA PRO A 2 48.21 -3.18 25.06
C PRO A 2 47.37 -1.95 24.69
N GLY A 3 47.49 -1.58 23.40
CA GLY A 3 46.74 -0.45 22.85
C GLY A 3 45.25 -0.57 23.03
N LYS A 4 44.59 0.49 23.50
CA LYS A 4 43.15 0.67 23.48
C LYS A 4 42.67 0.57 22.05
N LYS A 5 42.01 -0.55 21.70
CA LYS A 5 41.15 -0.62 20.51
C LYS A 5 40.06 0.44 20.69
N GLY A 6 40.17 1.54 19.97
CA GLY A 6 39.10 2.53 19.87
C GLY A 6 37.85 1.81 19.39
N ASN A 7 36.74 1.99 20.11
CA ASN A 7 35.40 1.58 19.69
C ASN A 7 35.09 2.37 18.40
N MET A 8 35.38 1.78 17.23
CA MET A 8 34.82 2.30 15.97
C MET A 8 33.32 2.14 16.06
N SER A 9 32.60 3.25 16.09
CA SER A 9 31.14 3.23 15.93
C SER A 9 30.84 2.50 14.62
N MET A 10 30.09 1.40 14.68
CA MET A 10 29.63 0.75 13.46
C MET A 10 28.84 1.76 12.62
N ALA A 11 29.17 1.88 11.35
CA ALA A 11 28.39 2.62 10.39
C ALA A 11 27.07 1.88 10.15
N HIS A 12 25.95 2.59 10.25
CA HIS A 12 24.64 2.11 9.88
C HIS A 12 24.25 2.70 8.53
N TYR A 13 23.25 2.15 7.88
CA TYR A 13 22.80 2.66 6.59
C TYR A 13 21.26 2.67 6.48
N VAL A 14 20.75 3.46 5.54
CA VAL A 14 19.41 3.34 4.98
C VAL A 14 19.51 3.25 3.46
N ASN A 15 18.55 2.54 2.84
CA ASN A 15 18.44 2.47 1.38
C ASN A 15 17.78 3.75 0.85
N TYR A 16 18.21 4.23 -0.32
CA TYR A 16 17.71 5.44 -0.98
C TYR A 16 17.86 5.29 -2.49
N GLY A 17 16.79 5.03 -3.20
CA GLY A 17 16.87 4.64 -4.60
C GLY A 17 17.72 3.39 -4.80
N ASN A 18 18.77 3.51 -5.60
CA ASN A 18 19.72 2.43 -5.85
C ASN A 18 20.99 2.50 -4.96
N GLU A 19 21.02 3.41 -4.00
CA GLU A 19 22.17 3.71 -3.16
C GLU A 19 21.89 3.40 -1.68
N LYS A 20 22.95 3.40 -0.89
CA LYS A 20 22.92 3.36 0.57
C LYS A 20 23.46 4.67 1.11
N ILE A 21 22.76 5.23 2.09
CA ILE A 21 23.26 6.40 2.82
C ILE A 21 23.77 5.91 4.17
N ASP A 22 25.09 5.94 4.35
CA ASP A 22 25.74 5.59 5.60
C ASP A 22 25.65 6.72 6.61
N PHE A 23 25.56 6.38 7.91
CA PHE A 23 25.52 7.34 9.01
C PHE A 23 26.09 6.75 10.31
N LEU A 24 26.40 7.63 11.26
CA LEU A 24 26.87 7.30 12.59
C LEU A 24 25.81 7.68 13.64
N LEU A 25 25.58 6.80 14.59
CA LEU A 25 24.74 7.11 15.75
C LEU A 25 25.50 7.92 16.81
N PRO A 26 24.87 8.90 17.46
CA PRO A 26 25.43 9.61 18.60
C PRO A 26 25.79 8.66 19.74
N LYS A 27 26.87 8.95 20.47
CA LYS A 27 27.36 8.09 21.58
C LYS A 27 26.34 7.78 22.67
N GLY A 28 25.36 8.67 22.86
CA GLY A 28 24.30 8.50 23.87
C GLY A 28 23.08 7.72 23.38
N TRP A 29 23.05 7.31 22.12
CA TRP A 29 21.96 6.56 21.57
C TRP A 29 22.20 5.05 21.66
N ASN A 30 21.19 4.34 22.15
CA ASN A 30 21.21 2.89 22.29
C ASN A 30 20.38 2.27 21.16
N LEU A 31 21.01 1.47 20.31
CA LEU A 31 20.35 0.79 19.20
C LEU A 31 19.52 -0.39 19.71
N ILE A 32 18.20 -0.35 19.50
CA ILE A 32 17.29 -1.44 19.87
C ILE A 32 16.89 -2.31 18.68
N SER A 33 17.01 -1.80 17.46
CA SER A 33 16.87 -2.56 16.21
C SER A 33 17.56 -1.80 15.06
N ALA A 34 18.28 -2.53 14.23
CA ALA A 34 18.82 -2.07 12.94
C ALA A 34 18.64 -3.18 11.90
N GLU A 35 17.55 -3.92 12.01
CA GLU A 35 17.30 -5.03 11.12
C GLU A 35 16.65 -4.52 9.82
N ASP A 36 17.25 -4.91 8.71
CA ASP A 36 16.57 -4.89 7.42
C ASP A 36 15.89 -6.23 7.22
N LYS A 37 14.82 -6.25 6.46
CA LYS A 37 14.22 -7.53 6.06
C LYS A 37 15.25 -8.36 5.30
N PRO A 38 15.30 -9.69 5.51
CA PRO A 38 16.21 -10.52 4.75
C PRO A 38 15.91 -10.40 3.25
N PRO A 39 16.94 -10.32 2.39
CA PRO A 39 16.73 -10.34 0.95
C PRO A 39 16.16 -11.69 0.54
N VAL A 40 14.94 -11.70 0.02
CA VAL A 40 14.30 -12.91 -0.51
C VAL A 40 14.43 -12.89 -2.02
N PRO A 41 15.12 -13.86 -2.63
CA PRO A 41 15.23 -13.94 -4.09
C PRO A 41 13.88 -14.24 -4.72
N GLY A 42 13.65 -13.72 -5.92
CA GLY A 42 12.55 -14.15 -6.74
C GLY A 42 12.66 -15.62 -7.15
N VAL A 43 11.53 -16.24 -7.49
CA VAL A 43 11.51 -17.57 -8.06
C VAL A 43 12.22 -17.58 -9.42
N ALA A 44 12.84 -18.72 -9.78
CA ALA A 44 13.56 -18.84 -11.05
C ALA A 44 12.63 -18.73 -12.27
N ASP A 45 11.38 -19.18 -12.16
CA ASP A 45 10.36 -19.11 -13.21
C ASP A 45 9.04 -18.62 -12.61
N SER A 46 8.72 -17.35 -12.85
CA SER A 46 7.49 -16.72 -12.39
C SER A 46 6.24 -17.33 -13.04
N LEU A 47 6.33 -17.79 -14.30
CA LEU A 47 5.20 -18.41 -14.98
C LEU A 47 4.88 -19.79 -14.40
N GLN A 48 5.90 -20.57 -14.06
CA GLN A 48 5.72 -21.84 -13.36
C GLN A 48 5.06 -21.64 -12.00
N GLU A 49 5.46 -20.62 -11.25
CA GLU A 49 4.84 -20.30 -9.96
C GLU A 49 3.37 -19.85 -10.10
N ILE A 50 3.06 -19.06 -11.12
CA ILE A 50 1.67 -18.67 -11.44
C ILE A 50 0.85 -19.92 -11.76
N ARG A 51 1.33 -20.81 -12.62
CA ARG A 51 0.66 -22.05 -12.96
C ARG A 51 0.45 -22.92 -11.74
N ARG A 52 1.47 -23.09 -10.91
CA ARG A 52 1.36 -23.82 -9.64
C ARG A 52 0.21 -23.28 -8.76
N ALA A 53 0.14 -21.95 -8.57
CA ALA A 53 -0.91 -21.33 -7.77
C ALA A 53 -2.31 -21.54 -8.36
N LEU A 54 -2.45 -21.39 -9.69
CA LEU A 54 -3.72 -21.59 -10.39
C LEU A 54 -4.15 -23.07 -10.48
N ASP A 55 -3.20 -24.01 -10.45
CA ASP A 55 -3.48 -25.47 -10.47
C ASP A 55 -3.84 -26.02 -9.08
N HIS A 56 -3.43 -25.35 -8.03
CA HIS A 56 -3.68 -25.71 -6.64
C HIS A 56 -4.35 -24.55 -5.87
N PRO A 57 -5.57 -24.14 -6.28
CA PRO A 57 -6.24 -23.01 -5.64
C PRO A 57 -6.66 -23.33 -4.20
N ILE A 58 -6.53 -22.33 -3.33
CA ILE A 58 -6.82 -22.43 -1.90
C ILE A 58 -8.32 -22.16 -1.68
N GLY A 59 -9.04 -23.15 -1.16
CA GLY A 59 -10.45 -22.98 -0.78
C GLY A 59 -11.40 -22.66 -1.95
N SER A 60 -11.03 -23.03 -3.19
CA SER A 60 -11.81 -22.79 -4.40
C SER A 60 -11.59 -23.91 -5.42
N PRO A 61 -12.56 -24.19 -6.31
CA PRO A 61 -12.31 -24.90 -7.56
C PRO A 61 -11.33 -24.13 -8.44
N LYS A 62 -10.79 -24.81 -9.48
CA LYS A 62 -9.99 -24.15 -10.53
C LYS A 62 -10.83 -23.19 -11.36
N ILE A 63 -10.18 -22.26 -12.06
CA ILE A 63 -10.88 -21.29 -12.93
C ILE A 63 -11.71 -22.02 -13.97
N GLU A 64 -11.19 -23.10 -14.55
CA GLU A 64 -11.88 -23.92 -15.54
C GLU A 64 -13.17 -24.55 -15.03
N ASP A 65 -13.23 -24.86 -13.73
CA ASP A 65 -14.42 -25.45 -13.08
C ASP A 65 -15.45 -24.39 -12.65
N LEU A 66 -15.02 -23.14 -12.46
CA LEU A 66 -15.89 -21.99 -12.16
C LEU A 66 -16.53 -21.42 -13.44
N ALA A 67 -15.77 -21.42 -14.51
CA ALA A 67 -16.17 -20.86 -15.79
C ALA A 67 -17.13 -21.79 -16.55
N ARG A 68 -18.11 -21.20 -17.25
CA ARG A 68 -19.04 -21.93 -18.13
C ARG A 68 -19.20 -21.21 -19.45
N PRO A 69 -19.38 -21.92 -20.58
CA PRO A 69 -19.64 -21.29 -21.86
C PRO A 69 -20.80 -20.29 -21.78
N GLY A 70 -20.62 -19.15 -22.42
CA GLY A 70 -21.63 -18.09 -22.46
C GLY A 70 -21.55 -17.04 -21.37
N MET A 71 -20.75 -17.25 -20.31
CA MET A 71 -20.54 -16.24 -19.25
C MET A 71 -19.79 -15.01 -19.77
N GLU A 72 -20.17 -13.84 -19.24
CA GLU A 72 -19.39 -12.60 -19.30
C GLU A 72 -18.43 -12.54 -18.10
N VAL A 73 -17.16 -12.27 -18.36
CA VAL A 73 -16.10 -12.27 -17.32
C VAL A 73 -15.53 -10.88 -17.09
N ALA A 74 -15.47 -10.45 -15.84
CA ALA A 74 -14.66 -9.31 -15.40
C ALA A 74 -13.32 -9.81 -14.84
N LEU A 75 -12.24 -9.46 -15.52
CA LEU A 75 -10.87 -9.75 -15.11
C LEU A 75 -10.24 -8.48 -14.53
N LEU A 76 -10.20 -8.41 -13.21
CA LEU A 76 -9.72 -7.25 -12.47
C LEU A 76 -8.22 -7.34 -12.27
N PHE A 77 -7.50 -6.23 -12.41
CA PHE A 77 -6.09 -6.14 -12.10
C PHE A 77 -5.77 -4.80 -11.43
N ASP A 78 -4.72 -4.77 -10.60
CA ASP A 78 -4.32 -3.57 -9.89
C ASP A 78 -3.66 -2.52 -10.79
N ASP A 79 -3.61 -1.28 -10.31
CA ASP A 79 -3.17 -0.11 -11.05
C ASP A 79 -1.64 0.01 -11.17
N LEU A 80 -1.19 1.12 -11.77
CA LEU A 80 0.21 1.43 -12.03
C LEU A 80 1.04 1.69 -10.77
N GLN A 81 0.39 1.96 -9.63
CA GLN A 81 1.09 2.16 -8.36
C GLN A 81 1.53 0.85 -7.72
N ARG A 82 1.21 -0.28 -8.36
CA ARG A 82 1.60 -1.62 -7.92
C ARG A 82 2.57 -2.25 -8.93
N PRO A 83 3.65 -2.87 -8.46
CA PRO A 83 4.61 -3.56 -9.32
C PRO A 83 4.12 -4.94 -9.80
N THR A 84 2.90 -5.34 -9.49
CA THR A 84 2.30 -6.62 -9.82
C THR A 84 2.53 -6.99 -11.28
N PRO A 85 3.12 -8.17 -11.60
CA PRO A 85 3.43 -8.59 -12.95
C PRO A 85 2.19 -9.17 -13.66
N VAL A 86 1.14 -8.35 -13.81
CA VAL A 86 -0.14 -8.79 -14.40
C VAL A 86 0.04 -9.29 -15.84
N HIS A 87 1.01 -8.76 -16.59
CA HIS A 87 1.35 -9.20 -17.95
C HIS A 87 1.79 -10.67 -18.03
N LEU A 88 2.23 -11.27 -16.92
CA LEU A 88 2.55 -12.70 -16.84
C LEU A 88 1.34 -13.54 -16.46
N ALA A 89 0.46 -13.02 -15.59
CA ALA A 89 -0.68 -13.75 -15.07
C ALA A 89 -1.88 -13.76 -16.02
N LEU A 90 -2.18 -12.61 -16.64
CA LEU A 90 -3.38 -12.46 -17.45
C LEU A 90 -3.43 -13.41 -18.66
N PRO A 91 -2.34 -13.64 -19.43
CA PRO A 91 -2.36 -14.62 -20.53
C PRO A 91 -2.73 -16.02 -20.05
N GLU A 92 -2.18 -16.46 -18.91
CA GLU A 92 -2.47 -17.79 -18.36
C GLU A 92 -3.94 -17.92 -17.92
N ILE A 93 -4.51 -16.87 -17.30
CA ILE A 93 -5.93 -16.84 -16.92
C ILE A 93 -6.83 -16.85 -18.17
N LEU A 94 -6.52 -16.05 -19.18
CA LEU A 94 -7.24 -16.04 -20.45
C LEU A 94 -7.25 -17.41 -21.11
N ASN A 95 -6.09 -18.09 -21.15
CA ASN A 95 -5.97 -19.43 -21.71
C ASN A 95 -6.83 -20.46 -20.96
N ARG A 96 -6.93 -20.34 -19.62
CA ARG A 96 -7.81 -21.20 -18.80
C ARG A 96 -9.29 -20.93 -19.09
N LEU A 97 -9.69 -19.68 -19.19
CA LEU A 97 -11.06 -19.29 -19.56
C LEU A 97 -11.42 -19.79 -20.97
N ASN A 98 -10.50 -19.67 -21.93
CA ASN A 98 -10.74 -20.19 -23.29
C ASN A 98 -10.91 -21.72 -23.30
N ARG A 99 -10.09 -22.46 -22.53
CA ARG A 99 -10.26 -23.93 -22.39
C ARG A 99 -11.63 -24.30 -21.80
N ALA A 100 -12.19 -23.44 -20.93
CA ALA A 100 -13.53 -23.60 -20.38
C ALA A 100 -14.66 -23.13 -21.33
N GLY A 101 -14.33 -22.73 -22.56
CA GLY A 101 -15.30 -22.30 -23.57
C GLY A 101 -15.73 -20.83 -23.50
N ILE A 102 -14.98 -19.98 -22.80
CA ILE A 102 -15.24 -18.53 -22.77
C ILE A 102 -14.25 -17.84 -23.72
N PRO A 103 -14.68 -17.31 -24.86
CA PRO A 103 -13.83 -16.62 -25.81
C PRO A 103 -13.44 -15.22 -25.32
N ASP A 104 -12.31 -14.67 -25.81
CA ASP A 104 -11.75 -13.39 -25.38
C ASP A 104 -12.73 -12.21 -25.53
N ASN A 105 -13.65 -12.26 -26.51
CA ASN A 105 -14.67 -11.23 -26.71
C ASN A 105 -15.77 -11.21 -25.63
N ARG A 106 -15.79 -12.16 -24.69
CA ARG A 106 -16.64 -12.17 -23.50
C ARG A 106 -15.88 -11.82 -22.21
N ILE A 107 -14.62 -11.41 -22.34
CA ILE A 107 -13.78 -11.05 -21.19
C ILE A 107 -13.49 -9.55 -21.23
N SER A 108 -13.74 -8.85 -20.13
CA SER A 108 -13.36 -7.44 -19.95
C SER A 108 -12.26 -7.32 -18.91
N GLY A 109 -11.14 -6.70 -19.28
CA GLY A 109 -10.06 -6.35 -18.37
C GLY A 109 -10.36 -4.99 -17.70
N ILE A 110 -10.35 -4.92 -16.36
CA ILE A 110 -10.66 -3.69 -15.63
C ILE A 110 -9.51 -3.36 -14.68
N CYS A 111 -8.88 -2.20 -14.90
CA CYS A 111 -7.88 -1.65 -14.00
C CYS A 111 -8.55 -1.12 -12.73
N SER A 112 -8.30 -1.79 -11.61
CA SER A 112 -8.89 -1.51 -10.30
C SER A 112 -8.04 -0.46 -9.56
N LEU A 113 -8.28 0.81 -9.85
CA LEU A 113 -7.47 1.94 -9.37
C LEU A 113 -8.05 2.65 -8.12
N GLY A 114 -9.29 2.31 -7.72
CA GLY A 114 -9.97 3.02 -6.63
C GLY A 114 -10.18 4.49 -6.99
N THR A 115 -9.57 5.37 -6.20
CA THR A 115 -9.57 6.82 -6.43
C THR A 115 -8.19 7.37 -6.83
N HIS A 116 -7.30 6.52 -7.33
CA HIS A 116 -6.02 6.94 -7.89
C HIS A 116 -6.21 7.57 -9.28
N PRO A 117 -5.19 8.28 -9.82
CA PRO A 117 -5.28 8.86 -11.16
C PRO A 117 -5.61 7.81 -12.23
N ILE A 118 -6.49 8.18 -13.15
CA ILE A 118 -6.91 7.31 -14.26
C ILE A 118 -5.75 7.19 -15.25
N PRO A 119 -5.27 5.98 -15.57
CA PRO A 119 -4.18 5.77 -16.51
C PRO A 119 -4.62 5.99 -17.95
N THR A 120 -3.69 6.40 -18.80
CA THR A 120 -3.88 6.43 -20.25
C THR A 120 -3.95 5.03 -20.83
N LEU A 121 -4.50 4.89 -22.05
CA LEU A 121 -4.56 3.61 -22.75
C LEU A 121 -3.16 3.00 -22.98
N GLU A 122 -2.17 3.83 -23.28
CA GLU A 122 -0.77 3.41 -23.45
C GLU A 122 -0.18 2.84 -22.14
N GLN A 123 -0.49 3.49 -21.03
CA GLN A 123 -0.08 2.99 -19.71
C GLN A 123 -0.75 1.66 -19.36
N LEU A 124 -2.04 1.49 -19.69
CA LEU A 124 -2.74 0.22 -19.52
C LEU A 124 -2.13 -0.87 -20.39
N LYS A 125 -1.83 -0.57 -21.65
CA LYS A 125 -1.15 -1.47 -22.59
C LYS A 125 0.18 -1.96 -22.02
N LYS A 126 0.99 -1.02 -21.48
CA LYS A 126 2.26 -1.37 -20.82
C LYS A 126 2.05 -2.26 -19.57
N LYS A 127 1.00 -2.01 -18.80
CA LYS A 127 0.69 -2.78 -17.57
C LYS A 127 0.27 -4.21 -17.87
N VAL A 128 -0.64 -4.41 -18.83
CA VAL A 128 -1.18 -5.74 -19.15
C VAL A 128 -0.32 -6.52 -20.16
N GLY A 129 0.57 -5.86 -20.88
CA GLY A 129 1.40 -6.43 -21.93
C GLY A 129 0.71 -6.48 -23.31
N GLU A 130 1.52 -6.58 -24.36
CA GLU A 130 1.09 -6.54 -25.76
C GLU A 130 0.12 -7.67 -26.11
N GLU A 131 0.38 -8.88 -25.62
CA GLU A 131 -0.45 -10.07 -25.88
C GLU A 131 -1.88 -9.86 -25.37
N VAL A 132 -2.04 -9.50 -24.07
CA VAL A 132 -3.36 -9.30 -23.45
C VAL A 132 -4.08 -8.12 -24.08
N PHE A 133 -3.34 -7.02 -24.36
CA PHE A 133 -3.92 -5.85 -24.98
C PHE A 133 -4.48 -6.15 -26.38
N SER A 134 -3.78 -6.96 -27.15
CA SER A 134 -4.22 -7.42 -28.48
C SER A 134 -5.42 -8.38 -28.41
N ARG A 135 -5.38 -9.35 -27.48
CA ARG A 135 -6.46 -10.33 -27.30
C ARG A 135 -7.77 -9.70 -26.86
N LEU A 136 -7.69 -8.74 -25.92
CA LEU A 136 -8.86 -8.03 -25.37
C LEU A 136 -9.15 -6.72 -26.10
N GLN A 137 -8.96 -6.63 -27.39
CA GLN A 137 -9.12 -5.40 -28.20
C GLN A 137 -10.37 -4.59 -27.82
N GLY A 138 -10.18 -3.33 -27.35
CA GLY A 138 -11.26 -2.44 -26.95
C GLY A 138 -12.04 -2.87 -25.69
N ARG A 139 -11.58 -3.90 -24.98
CA ARG A 139 -12.23 -4.43 -23.76
C ARG A 139 -11.33 -4.30 -22.52
N ILE A 140 -10.33 -3.42 -22.55
CA ILE A 140 -9.52 -3.05 -21.39
C ILE A 140 -9.91 -1.63 -20.97
N PHE A 141 -10.38 -1.48 -19.72
CA PHE A 141 -10.94 -0.25 -19.20
C PHE A 141 -10.27 0.16 -17.89
N PRO A 142 -9.94 1.43 -17.68
CA PRO A 142 -9.73 1.94 -16.34
C PRO A 142 -11.07 2.01 -15.61
N HIS A 143 -11.07 1.74 -14.31
CA HIS A 143 -12.22 2.13 -13.48
C HIS A 143 -12.30 3.67 -13.38
N ASP A 144 -13.51 4.22 -13.48
CA ASP A 144 -13.76 5.62 -13.17
C ASP A 144 -14.61 5.72 -11.89
N PRO A 145 -14.03 6.19 -10.78
CA PRO A 145 -14.76 6.30 -9.52
C PRO A 145 -15.86 7.39 -9.55
N HIS A 146 -15.79 8.33 -10.50
CA HIS A 146 -16.74 9.43 -10.66
C HIS A 146 -17.82 9.14 -11.72
N ALA A 147 -17.76 8.00 -12.39
CA ALA A 147 -18.74 7.64 -13.41
C ALA A 147 -20.16 7.60 -12.83
N SER A 148 -21.10 8.21 -13.54
CA SER A 148 -22.51 8.30 -13.11
C SER A 148 -23.27 6.98 -13.24
N ASP A 149 -22.73 6.01 -13.96
CA ASP A 149 -23.30 4.68 -14.19
C ASP A 149 -22.81 3.62 -13.19
N ASN A 150 -21.99 3.99 -12.20
CA ASN A 150 -21.63 3.07 -11.11
C ASN A 150 -22.89 2.52 -10.41
N VAL A 151 -22.92 1.23 -10.11
CA VAL A 151 -24.10 0.48 -9.67
C VAL A 151 -24.05 0.20 -8.17
N ILE A 152 -25.12 0.52 -7.46
CA ILE A 152 -25.27 0.13 -6.06
C ILE A 152 -25.59 -1.36 -5.98
N ILE A 153 -24.69 -2.13 -5.35
CA ILE A 153 -24.86 -3.58 -5.14
C ILE A 153 -25.27 -3.93 -3.71
N GLY A 154 -25.31 -2.97 -2.81
CA GLY A 154 -25.77 -3.16 -1.43
C GLY A 154 -25.10 -2.24 -0.43
N ARG A 155 -25.19 -2.65 0.84
CA ARG A 155 -24.49 -2.04 1.98
C ARG A 155 -23.82 -3.12 2.79
N THR A 156 -22.67 -2.79 3.37
CA THR A 156 -22.03 -3.64 4.37
C THR A 156 -22.91 -3.74 5.64
N HIS A 157 -22.60 -4.67 6.52
CA HIS A 157 -23.37 -4.81 7.77
C HIS A 157 -23.27 -3.58 8.69
N ARG A 158 -22.20 -2.77 8.56
CA ARG A 158 -22.03 -1.49 9.28
C ARG A 158 -22.57 -0.29 8.50
N GLY A 159 -23.22 -0.51 7.34
CA GLY A 159 -23.92 0.51 6.58
C GLY A 159 -23.15 1.23 5.50
N THR A 160 -21.88 0.89 5.25
CA THR A 160 -21.09 1.46 4.13
C THR A 160 -21.79 1.13 2.81
N LEU A 161 -22.11 2.15 2.02
CA LEU A 161 -22.68 1.98 0.68
C LEU A 161 -21.64 1.35 -0.25
N VAL A 162 -22.03 0.30 -0.97
CA VAL A 162 -21.17 -0.37 -1.96
C VAL A 162 -21.72 -0.14 -3.35
N GLU A 163 -21.07 0.73 -4.09
CA GLU A 163 -21.40 1.13 -5.46
C GLU A 163 -20.18 0.90 -6.31
N ILE A 164 -20.28 0.06 -7.35
CA ILE A 164 -19.15 -0.45 -8.13
C ILE A 164 -19.33 -0.22 -9.62
N ASN A 165 -18.23 -0.42 -10.34
CA ASN A 165 -18.18 -0.38 -11.80
C ASN A 165 -19.25 -1.31 -12.43
N PRO A 166 -20.06 -0.83 -13.38
CA PRO A 166 -21.17 -1.63 -13.98
C PRO A 166 -20.69 -2.89 -14.70
N ARG A 167 -19.50 -2.86 -15.34
CA ARG A 167 -18.94 -4.04 -15.99
C ARG A 167 -18.60 -5.15 -15.00
N VAL A 168 -18.29 -4.79 -13.76
CA VAL A 168 -18.05 -5.75 -12.67
C VAL A 168 -19.38 -6.23 -12.11
N ALA A 169 -20.32 -5.31 -11.84
CA ALA A 169 -21.61 -5.63 -11.24
C ALA A 169 -22.44 -6.62 -12.08
N PHE A 170 -22.37 -6.52 -13.42
CA PHE A 170 -23.17 -7.32 -14.35
C PHE A 170 -22.43 -8.52 -14.96
N SER A 171 -21.17 -8.76 -14.58
CA SER A 171 -20.44 -9.96 -14.98
C SER A 171 -20.92 -11.22 -14.26
N ASP A 172 -20.89 -12.34 -14.94
CA ASP A 172 -21.26 -13.66 -14.39
C ASP A 172 -20.12 -14.26 -13.56
N LEU A 173 -18.86 -14.00 -13.96
CA LEU A 173 -17.66 -14.45 -13.27
C LEU A 173 -16.68 -13.29 -13.07
N ILE A 174 -16.23 -13.08 -11.83
CA ILE A 174 -15.28 -12.03 -11.49
C ILE A 174 -14.01 -12.69 -10.95
N ILE A 175 -12.88 -12.36 -11.57
CA ILE A 175 -11.54 -12.83 -11.19
C ILE A 175 -10.66 -11.62 -10.93
N GLY A 176 -9.89 -11.63 -9.84
CA GLY A 176 -8.98 -10.54 -9.48
C GLY A 176 -7.52 -10.96 -9.47
N VAL A 177 -6.63 -10.07 -9.91
CA VAL A 177 -5.16 -10.23 -9.85
C VAL A 177 -4.56 -9.02 -9.14
N GLY A 178 -3.71 -9.24 -8.15
CA GLY A 178 -3.09 -8.16 -7.38
C GLY A 178 -1.88 -8.59 -6.55
N GLU A 179 -1.55 -7.78 -5.57
CA GLU A 179 -0.39 -7.96 -4.69
C GLU A 179 -0.81 -7.94 -3.22
N CYS A 180 -0.30 -8.89 -2.44
CA CYS A 180 -0.42 -8.90 -1.00
C CYS A 180 0.89 -8.40 -0.35
N MET A 181 0.81 -7.23 0.29
CA MET A 181 1.93 -6.58 0.98
C MET A 181 1.44 -5.93 2.29
N PRO A 182 2.31 -5.65 3.26
CA PRO A 182 1.91 -4.94 4.47
C PRO A 182 1.18 -3.62 4.17
N HIS A 183 0.08 -3.37 4.87
CA HIS A 183 -0.71 -2.17 4.70
C HIS A 183 -1.05 -1.52 6.05
N PRO A 184 -0.75 -0.21 6.25
CA PRO A 184 -0.86 0.43 7.56
C PRO A 184 -2.22 0.31 8.24
N THR A 185 -3.31 0.28 7.47
CA THR A 185 -4.69 0.28 7.98
C THR A 185 -5.46 -1.00 7.72
N ALA A 186 -5.28 -1.63 6.55
CA ALA A 186 -6.01 -2.85 6.17
C ALA A 186 -5.35 -4.15 6.69
N GLY A 187 -4.24 -4.05 7.43
CA GLY A 187 -3.39 -5.19 7.73
C GLY A 187 -2.48 -5.52 6.56
N PHE A 188 -3.07 -5.91 5.44
CA PHE A 188 -2.38 -6.22 4.18
C PHE A 188 -3.12 -5.64 2.97
N GLY A 189 -2.41 -5.51 1.84
CA GLY A 189 -2.98 -5.35 0.50
C GLY A 189 -3.49 -6.70 -0.02
N GLY A 190 -4.05 -6.72 -1.24
CA GLY A 190 -4.56 -7.95 -1.82
C GLY A 190 -6.01 -8.29 -1.46
N GLY A 191 -6.42 -9.53 -1.69
CA GLY A 191 -7.76 -10.01 -1.41
C GLY A 191 -8.87 -9.14 -2.00
N TYR A 192 -9.89 -8.89 -1.20
CA TYR A 192 -11.03 -8.05 -1.60
C TYR A 192 -10.73 -6.57 -1.79
N LYS A 193 -9.47 -6.10 -1.53
CA LYS A 193 -9.09 -4.73 -1.87
C LYS A 193 -9.19 -4.42 -3.37
N ILE A 194 -9.14 -5.42 -4.22
CA ILE A 194 -9.39 -5.28 -5.65
C ILE A 194 -10.82 -4.79 -5.97
N ILE A 195 -11.76 -4.99 -5.03
CA ILE A 195 -13.14 -4.51 -5.08
C ILE A 195 -13.27 -3.18 -4.32
N MET A 196 -12.99 -3.17 -3.01
CA MET A 196 -13.03 -1.97 -2.16
C MET A 196 -11.61 -1.62 -1.69
N PRO A 197 -11.00 -0.56 -2.21
CA PRO A 197 -11.56 0.52 -3.05
C PRO A 197 -11.55 0.24 -4.56
N GLY A 198 -10.89 -0.80 -5.06
CA GLY A 198 -10.40 -1.00 -6.43
C GLY A 198 -11.37 -0.61 -7.56
N VAL A 199 -12.62 -1.03 -7.49
CA VAL A 199 -13.67 -0.75 -8.50
C VAL A 199 -14.89 -0.05 -7.91
N CYS A 200 -14.75 0.55 -6.72
CA CYS A 200 -15.84 1.26 -6.06
C CYS A 200 -15.89 2.74 -6.46
N SER A 201 -17.10 3.31 -6.45
CA SER A 201 -17.31 4.74 -6.67
C SER A 201 -16.57 5.59 -5.62
N TYR A 202 -16.26 6.84 -5.97
CA TYR A 202 -15.67 7.81 -5.06
C TYR A 202 -16.48 7.93 -3.76
N ARG A 203 -17.81 7.97 -3.85
CA ARG A 203 -18.72 8.04 -2.70
C ARG A 203 -18.57 6.84 -1.76
N SER A 204 -18.48 5.62 -2.31
CA SER A 204 -18.27 4.41 -1.52
C SER A 204 -16.91 4.39 -0.85
N VAL A 205 -15.86 4.75 -1.61
CA VAL A 205 -14.48 4.83 -1.07
C VAL A 205 -14.39 5.90 0.03
N ALA A 206 -14.99 7.08 -0.18
CA ALA A 206 -15.00 8.15 0.81
C ALA A 206 -15.71 7.71 2.11
N SER A 207 -16.92 7.15 2.00
CA SER A 207 -17.67 6.63 3.15
C SER A 207 -16.85 5.59 3.94
N HIS A 208 -16.22 4.64 3.25
CA HIS A 208 -15.41 3.62 3.88
C HIS A 208 -14.12 4.19 4.50
N HIS A 209 -13.31 4.91 3.74
CA HIS A 209 -11.99 5.34 4.18
C HIS A 209 -12.07 6.42 5.26
N PHE A 210 -12.94 7.41 5.11
CA PHE A 210 -13.09 8.45 6.13
C PHE A 210 -13.58 7.89 7.45
N THR A 211 -14.44 6.87 7.44
CA THR A 211 -14.97 6.28 8.67
C THR A 211 -13.96 5.34 9.34
N TRP A 212 -13.32 4.45 8.58
CA TRP A 212 -12.64 3.30 9.14
C TRP A 212 -11.10 3.37 9.14
N MET A 213 -10.46 4.25 8.32
CA MET A 213 -8.98 4.29 8.27
C MET A 213 -8.33 4.62 9.62
N ARG A 214 -8.97 5.44 10.47
CA ARG A 214 -8.46 5.80 11.80
C ARG A 214 -9.14 5.05 12.95
N HIS A 215 -9.91 4.02 12.67
CA HIS A 215 -10.45 3.19 13.74
C HIS A 215 -9.30 2.52 14.50
N ARG A 216 -9.43 2.43 15.85
CA ARG A 216 -8.37 1.92 16.74
C ARG A 216 -7.79 0.56 16.35
N ASN A 217 -8.59 -0.29 15.69
CA ASN A 217 -8.19 -1.62 15.25
C ASN A 217 -7.71 -1.65 13.79
N SER A 218 -7.73 -0.52 13.07
CA SER A 218 -7.25 -0.43 11.68
C SER A 218 -5.75 -0.24 11.68
N LYS A 219 -5.00 -1.33 11.68
CA LYS A 219 -3.54 -1.34 11.78
C LYS A 219 -2.91 -2.47 10.96
N VAL A 220 -1.62 -2.32 10.69
CA VAL A 220 -0.81 -3.33 10.00
C VAL A 220 -0.84 -4.68 10.72
N ASN A 221 -0.69 -5.76 9.99
CA ASN A 221 -0.62 -7.15 10.48
C ASN A 221 -1.87 -7.61 11.25
N LEU A 222 -3.00 -6.96 11.10
CA LEU A 222 -4.25 -7.34 11.73
C LEU A 222 -5.32 -7.53 10.66
N LEU A 223 -5.88 -8.72 10.52
CA LEU A 223 -7.04 -9.03 9.67
C LEU A 223 -8.30 -9.16 10.54
N ASP A 224 -8.37 -10.16 11.39
CA ASP A 224 -9.54 -10.41 12.25
C ASP A 224 -9.65 -9.31 13.31
N GLY A 225 -10.84 -8.72 13.44
CA GLY A 225 -11.08 -7.57 14.31
C GLY A 225 -10.59 -6.23 13.77
N ASN A 226 -9.99 -6.18 12.58
CA ASN A 226 -9.66 -4.94 11.89
C ASN A 226 -10.90 -4.39 11.19
N SER A 227 -11.51 -3.36 11.75
CA SER A 227 -12.77 -2.80 11.24
C SER A 227 -12.68 -2.31 9.79
N PHE A 228 -11.53 -1.75 9.38
CA PHE A 228 -11.30 -1.33 7.99
C PHE A 228 -11.28 -2.52 7.03
N TYR A 229 -10.61 -3.61 7.42
CA TYR A 229 -10.52 -4.82 6.60
C TYR A 229 -11.84 -5.59 6.56
N GLU A 230 -12.55 -5.70 7.66
CA GLU A 230 -13.87 -6.38 7.71
C GLU A 230 -14.89 -5.73 6.79
N GLU A 231 -14.93 -4.41 6.71
CA GLU A 231 -15.74 -3.66 5.76
C GLU A 231 -15.35 -3.94 4.30
N ILE A 232 -14.05 -4.10 4.01
CA ILE A 232 -13.57 -4.52 2.69
C ILE A 232 -14.08 -5.93 2.35
N VAL A 233 -14.01 -6.85 3.30
CA VAL A 233 -14.49 -8.22 3.13
C VAL A 233 -16.00 -8.25 2.84
N ASP A 234 -16.79 -7.45 3.57
CA ASP A 234 -18.23 -7.36 3.34
C ASP A 234 -18.57 -6.80 1.95
N ALA A 235 -17.90 -5.71 1.55
CA ALA A 235 -18.05 -5.13 0.21
C ALA A 235 -17.65 -6.14 -0.89
N GLY A 236 -16.59 -6.88 -0.64
CA GLY A 236 -16.10 -7.92 -1.54
C GLY A 236 -17.10 -9.07 -1.70
N ARG A 237 -17.73 -9.51 -0.61
CA ARG A 237 -18.80 -10.55 -0.65
C ARG A 237 -19.99 -10.10 -1.48
N LEU A 238 -20.41 -8.84 -1.33
CA LEU A 238 -21.51 -8.27 -2.14
C LEU A 238 -21.19 -8.28 -3.64
N SER A 239 -19.91 -8.09 -4.01
CA SER A 239 -19.50 -8.08 -5.42
C SER A 239 -19.50 -9.44 -6.09
N ARG A 240 -19.52 -10.53 -5.33
CA ARG A 240 -19.40 -11.92 -5.84
C ARG A 240 -18.05 -12.23 -6.50
N LEU A 241 -16.94 -11.55 -6.11
CA LEU A 241 -15.60 -11.92 -6.57
C LEU A 241 -15.36 -13.40 -6.27
N ALA A 242 -15.22 -14.21 -7.32
CA ALA A 242 -15.21 -15.67 -7.23
C ALA A 242 -13.79 -16.23 -7.03
N PHE A 243 -12.79 -15.57 -7.60
CA PHE A 243 -11.41 -16.06 -7.61
C PHE A 243 -10.41 -14.92 -7.52
N LYS A 244 -9.34 -15.11 -6.77
CA LYS A 244 -8.29 -14.12 -6.62
C LYS A 244 -6.91 -14.78 -6.82
N LEU A 245 -6.00 -14.02 -7.41
CA LEU A 245 -4.56 -14.33 -7.48
C LEU A 245 -3.81 -13.15 -6.88
N ASP A 246 -3.09 -13.38 -5.78
CA ASP A 246 -2.22 -12.40 -5.14
C ASP A 246 -0.75 -12.83 -5.22
N PHE A 247 0.11 -11.84 -5.50
CA PHE A 247 1.56 -12.01 -5.53
C PHE A 247 2.21 -11.47 -4.26
N ILE A 248 3.27 -12.13 -3.83
CA ILE A 248 4.28 -11.55 -2.95
C ILE A 248 5.50 -11.24 -3.82
N ILE A 249 5.98 -10.00 -3.76
CA ILE A 249 6.99 -9.44 -4.65
C ILE A 249 8.11 -8.83 -3.82
N ASN A 250 9.38 -9.06 -4.19
CA ASN A 250 10.51 -8.46 -3.50
C ASN A 250 10.81 -7.02 -3.97
N ASP A 251 11.81 -6.38 -3.38
CA ASP A 251 12.18 -5.00 -3.68
C ASP A 251 12.73 -4.81 -5.11
N LYS A 252 13.15 -5.90 -5.75
CA LYS A 252 13.57 -5.90 -7.18
C LYS A 252 12.40 -6.12 -8.13
N LYS A 253 11.16 -6.18 -7.62
CA LYS A 253 9.93 -6.46 -8.37
C LYS A 253 9.89 -7.89 -8.95
N GLU A 254 10.62 -8.82 -8.34
CA GLU A 254 10.59 -10.23 -8.69
C GLU A 254 9.52 -10.96 -7.88
N VAL A 255 8.84 -11.92 -8.49
CA VAL A 255 7.85 -12.76 -7.81
C VAL A 255 8.54 -13.68 -6.82
N ILE A 256 8.19 -13.59 -5.54
CA ILE A 256 8.63 -14.53 -4.50
C ILE A 256 7.68 -15.71 -4.43
N ARG A 257 6.36 -15.43 -4.43
CA ARG A 257 5.29 -16.43 -4.30
C ARG A 257 3.99 -15.94 -4.90
N ALA A 258 3.16 -16.85 -5.37
CA ALA A 258 1.79 -16.59 -5.80
C ALA A 258 0.80 -17.43 -5.00
N PHE A 259 -0.33 -16.83 -4.63
CA PHE A 259 -1.45 -17.44 -3.93
C PHE A 259 -2.70 -17.24 -4.75
N ALA A 260 -3.50 -18.31 -4.95
CA ALA A 260 -4.70 -18.21 -5.77
C ALA A 260 -5.85 -19.00 -5.16
N GLY A 261 -7.08 -18.59 -5.39
CA GLY A 261 -8.25 -19.31 -4.95
C GLY A 261 -9.39 -18.42 -4.41
N ASN A 262 -10.07 -18.89 -3.38
CA ASN A 262 -11.11 -18.13 -2.69
C ASN A 262 -10.51 -16.84 -2.11
N PRO A 263 -11.08 -15.66 -2.37
CA PRO A 263 -10.48 -14.37 -2.02
C PRO A 263 -10.19 -14.16 -0.52
N ILE A 264 -10.81 -14.90 0.38
CA ILE A 264 -10.53 -14.85 1.82
C ILE A 264 -9.43 -15.86 2.16
N ALA A 265 -9.57 -17.10 1.69
CA ALA A 265 -8.67 -18.18 2.07
C ALA A 265 -7.26 -17.95 1.51
N GLU A 266 -7.14 -17.62 0.21
CA GLU A 266 -5.83 -17.32 -0.39
C GLU A 266 -5.18 -16.08 0.23
N HIS A 267 -5.99 -15.02 0.49
CA HIS A 267 -5.47 -13.78 1.09
C HIS A 267 -4.94 -14.00 2.52
N ARG A 268 -5.55 -14.90 3.31
CA ARG A 268 -5.03 -15.26 4.63
C ARG A 268 -3.66 -15.93 4.53
N GLU A 269 -3.51 -16.90 3.63
CA GLU A 269 -2.23 -17.57 3.39
C GLU A 269 -1.17 -16.58 2.86
N ALA A 270 -1.54 -15.73 1.90
CA ALA A 270 -0.66 -14.68 1.39
C ALA A 270 -0.24 -13.69 2.49
N SER A 271 -1.18 -13.30 3.38
CA SER A 271 -0.91 -12.40 4.49
C SER A 271 0.02 -13.02 5.54
N HIS A 272 -0.19 -14.29 5.90
CA HIS A 272 0.71 -15.02 6.81
C HIS A 272 2.12 -15.11 6.23
N TYR A 273 2.23 -15.46 4.95
CA TYR A 273 3.53 -15.52 4.28
C TYR A 273 4.18 -14.13 4.22
N SER A 274 3.43 -13.09 3.87
CA SER A 274 3.90 -11.70 3.87
C SER A 274 4.39 -11.28 5.27
N ALA A 275 3.62 -11.58 6.33
CA ALA A 275 4.03 -11.29 7.70
C ALA A 275 5.35 -11.96 8.07
N SER A 276 5.55 -13.22 7.67
CA SER A 276 6.80 -13.95 7.96
C SER A 276 8.05 -13.33 7.31
N LEU A 277 7.86 -12.57 6.22
CA LEU A 277 8.96 -11.91 5.51
C LEU A 277 9.25 -10.50 6.02
N TYR A 278 8.21 -9.78 6.47
CA TYR A 278 8.29 -8.33 6.67
C TYR A 278 8.19 -7.89 8.13
N THR A 279 7.96 -8.82 9.08
CA THR A 279 7.90 -8.48 10.51
C THR A 279 9.30 -8.25 11.08
N ILE A 280 9.48 -7.07 11.66
CA ILE A 280 10.70 -6.67 12.39
C ILE A 280 10.34 -6.54 13.87
N PRO A 281 10.86 -7.43 14.73
CA PRO A 281 10.56 -7.38 16.15
C PRO A 281 11.34 -6.25 16.85
N LEU A 282 10.67 -5.56 17.77
CA LEU A 282 11.25 -4.59 18.68
C LEU A 282 10.98 -5.00 20.12
N SER A 283 11.97 -4.85 20.98
CA SER A 283 11.83 -5.14 22.41
C SER A 283 11.01 -4.10 23.17
N LYS A 284 10.84 -2.90 22.63
CA LYS A 284 10.10 -1.77 23.19
C LYS A 284 9.87 -0.69 22.14
N LEU A 285 9.04 0.30 22.45
CA LEU A 285 8.90 1.53 21.65
C LEU A 285 10.23 2.28 21.61
N ALA A 286 10.59 2.81 20.44
CA ALA A 286 11.77 3.63 20.25
C ALA A 286 11.52 5.08 20.72
N ASP A 287 12.57 5.74 21.22
CA ASP A 287 12.59 7.19 21.42
C ASP A 287 12.78 7.91 20.09
N VAL A 288 13.61 7.35 19.22
CA VAL A 288 13.90 7.84 17.88
C VAL A 288 13.78 6.70 16.88
N THR A 289 13.05 6.91 15.79
CA THR A 289 13.02 5.98 14.67
C THR A 289 13.62 6.63 13.42
N ILE A 290 14.61 5.97 12.82
CA ILE A 290 15.19 6.35 11.53
C ILE A 290 14.63 5.39 10.49
N THR A 291 13.95 5.90 9.47
CA THR A 291 13.28 5.05 8.48
C THR A 291 13.45 5.59 7.07
N SER A 292 13.71 4.70 6.11
CA SER A 292 13.67 5.03 4.68
C SER A 292 12.33 4.66 4.05
N ALA A 293 11.88 5.45 3.08
CA ALA A 293 10.73 5.11 2.25
C ALA A 293 10.98 3.95 1.29
N PHE A 294 12.25 3.56 1.05
CA PHE A 294 12.60 2.44 0.16
C PHE A 294 11.85 1.15 0.55
N PRO A 295 11.33 0.36 -0.39
CA PRO A 295 11.35 0.52 -1.86
C PRO A 295 10.17 1.34 -2.43
N LEU A 296 9.34 1.93 -1.59
CA LEU A 296 8.10 2.62 -1.97
C LEU A 296 8.30 4.15 -1.96
N GLU A 297 9.20 4.65 -2.79
CA GLU A 297 9.71 6.03 -2.72
C GLU A 297 8.88 7.07 -3.49
N VAL A 298 7.80 6.66 -4.17
CA VAL A 298 7.03 7.54 -5.06
C VAL A 298 5.64 7.85 -4.49
N GLY A 299 5.24 9.11 -4.59
CA GLY A 299 3.89 9.58 -4.28
C GLY A 299 3.44 9.23 -2.85
N VAL A 300 2.16 8.86 -2.71
CA VAL A 300 1.55 8.47 -1.43
C VAL A 300 2.16 7.19 -0.84
N GLN A 301 2.79 6.35 -1.65
CA GLN A 301 3.39 5.11 -1.15
C GLN A 301 4.59 5.38 -0.23
N ALA A 302 5.36 6.43 -0.48
CA ALA A 302 6.51 6.82 0.35
C ALA A 302 6.13 7.14 1.80
N THR A 303 4.88 7.56 2.03
CA THR A 303 4.39 7.88 3.39
C THR A 303 4.16 6.65 4.26
N LYS A 304 4.13 5.45 3.69
CA LYS A 304 3.97 4.21 4.46
C LYS A 304 5.07 4.03 5.49
N ALA A 305 6.34 4.27 5.12
CA ALA A 305 7.46 4.17 6.04
C ALA A 305 7.30 5.10 7.26
N LEU A 306 6.82 6.33 7.02
CA LEU A 306 6.55 7.29 8.09
C LEU A 306 5.42 6.80 9.01
N THR A 307 4.34 6.24 8.43
CA THR A 307 3.23 5.69 9.21
C THR A 307 3.67 4.46 10.02
N MET A 308 4.47 3.57 9.43
CA MET A 308 5.01 2.39 10.12
C MET A 308 5.93 2.81 11.30
N ALA A 309 6.79 3.81 11.09
CA ALA A 309 7.60 4.38 12.17
C ALA A 309 6.75 4.92 13.33
N GLY A 310 5.59 5.52 13.03
CA GLY A 310 4.66 6.01 14.04
C GLY A 310 4.09 4.91 14.94
N PHE A 311 4.01 3.65 14.48
CA PHE A 311 3.53 2.53 15.30
C PHE A 311 4.56 2.05 16.34
N CYS A 312 5.83 2.32 16.15
CA CYS A 312 6.91 1.86 17.03
C CYS A 312 7.70 2.97 17.71
N THR A 313 7.33 4.25 17.48
CA THR A 313 7.92 5.40 18.17
C THR A 313 7.00 5.82 19.33
N ARG A 314 7.57 6.07 20.53
CA ARG A 314 6.79 6.57 21.66
C ARG A 314 6.27 7.99 21.41
N SER A 315 5.13 8.32 21.98
CA SER A 315 4.59 9.70 21.92
C SER A 315 5.60 10.71 22.48
N GLY A 316 5.79 11.83 21.78
CA GLY A 316 6.82 12.84 22.09
C GLY A 316 8.22 12.47 21.61
N GLY A 317 8.39 11.29 21.00
CA GLY A 317 9.64 10.86 20.36
C GLY A 317 9.91 11.57 19.04
N ALA A 318 10.95 11.12 18.32
CA ALA A 318 11.31 11.68 17.02
C ALA A 318 11.32 10.62 15.92
N ILE A 319 10.97 11.03 14.71
CA ILE A 319 11.07 10.20 13.49
C ILE A 319 11.93 10.95 12.49
N ILE A 320 12.99 10.31 12.02
CA ILE A 320 13.81 10.77 10.90
C ILE A 320 13.39 9.98 9.68
N TRP A 321 12.67 10.65 8.77
CA TRP A 321 12.08 10.03 7.59
C TRP A 321 12.88 10.41 6.34
N VAL A 322 13.48 9.42 5.70
CA VAL A 322 14.30 9.58 4.49
C VAL A 322 13.47 9.18 3.27
N ALA A 323 13.10 10.17 2.45
CA ALA A 323 12.26 9.94 1.28
C ALA A 323 12.54 10.97 0.18
N PRO A 324 12.77 10.55 -1.09
CA PRO A 324 13.13 11.46 -2.19
C PRO A 324 12.06 12.50 -2.51
N GLN A 325 10.78 12.12 -2.55
CA GLN A 325 9.61 12.98 -2.81
C GLN A 325 9.75 13.89 -4.06
N LYS A 326 10.29 13.36 -5.16
CA LYS A 326 10.62 14.13 -6.39
C LYS A 326 9.41 14.74 -7.13
N GLU A 327 8.18 14.33 -6.83
CA GLU A 327 6.95 14.72 -7.54
C GLU A 327 6.07 15.70 -6.73
N ALA A 328 6.66 16.50 -5.87
CA ALA A 328 5.92 17.28 -4.86
C ALA A 328 5.12 18.49 -5.41
N GLY A 329 5.37 18.94 -6.62
CA GLY A 329 4.68 20.12 -7.17
C GLY A 329 3.16 19.98 -7.28
N SER A 330 2.68 18.79 -7.63
CA SER A 330 1.26 18.48 -7.80
C SER A 330 0.48 18.35 -6.47
N ILE A 331 1.16 18.18 -5.33
CA ILE A 331 0.54 17.97 -4.02
C ILE A 331 0.54 19.21 -3.12
N MET A 332 0.88 20.39 -3.66
CA MET A 332 0.92 21.63 -2.85
C MET A 332 -0.39 21.94 -2.10
N PRO A 333 -1.60 21.71 -2.64
CA PRO A 333 -2.83 21.89 -1.88
C PRO A 333 -2.90 21.02 -0.64
N LEU A 334 -2.44 19.76 -0.72
CA LEU A 334 -2.36 18.85 0.42
C LEU A 334 -1.35 19.34 1.46
N ILE A 335 -0.15 19.78 1.02
CA ILE A 335 0.89 20.31 1.91
C ILE A 335 0.39 21.53 2.69
N LYS A 336 -0.31 22.46 2.04
CA LYS A 336 -0.91 23.61 2.70
C LYS A 336 -1.93 23.22 3.74
N GLU A 337 -2.78 22.22 3.42
CA GLU A 337 -3.80 21.73 4.36
C GLU A 337 -3.16 20.98 5.55
N MET A 338 -2.09 20.23 5.35
CA MET A 338 -1.31 19.61 6.43
C MET A 338 -0.84 20.66 7.46
N GLY A 339 -0.48 21.85 6.98
CA GLY A 339 -0.02 22.96 7.83
C GLY A 339 -1.10 23.82 8.44
N SER A 340 -2.37 23.65 8.09
CA SER A 340 -3.46 24.45 8.65
C SER A 340 -3.53 24.35 10.18
N SER A 341 -4.18 25.31 10.83
CA SER A 341 -4.29 25.34 12.31
C SER A 341 -5.27 24.30 12.84
N GLU A 342 -6.14 23.76 11.99
CA GLU A 342 -7.12 22.73 12.36
C GLU A 342 -6.42 21.45 12.83
N SER A 343 -6.90 20.85 13.93
CA SER A 343 -6.33 19.59 14.44
C SER A 343 -6.60 18.41 13.50
N ALA A 344 -5.79 17.34 13.61
CA ALA A 344 -6.03 16.10 12.88
C ALA A 344 -7.42 15.53 13.14
N SER A 345 -7.89 15.60 14.39
CA SER A 345 -9.20 15.10 14.82
C SER A 345 -10.36 15.90 14.26
N ASP A 346 -10.25 17.24 14.23
CA ASP A 346 -11.32 18.09 13.71
C ASP A 346 -11.43 17.99 12.19
N PHE A 347 -10.28 18.02 11.50
CA PHE A 347 -10.23 17.80 10.05
C PHE A 347 -10.84 16.44 9.67
N HIS A 348 -10.47 15.36 10.38
CA HIS A 348 -11.02 14.03 10.16
C HIS A 348 -12.55 13.98 10.40
N ARG A 349 -13.05 14.65 11.44
CA ARG A 349 -14.49 14.72 11.73
C ARG A 349 -15.26 15.38 10.59
N ARG A 350 -14.72 16.45 10.00
CA ARG A 350 -15.31 17.10 8.82
C ARG A 350 -15.39 16.14 7.63
N LEU A 351 -14.32 15.39 7.37
CA LEU A 351 -14.31 14.40 6.28
C LEU A 351 -15.39 13.32 6.47
N ILE A 352 -15.58 12.81 7.69
CA ILE A 352 -16.65 11.84 8.00
C ILE A 352 -18.05 12.45 7.72
N GLN A 353 -18.23 13.74 7.95
CA GLN A 353 -19.47 14.47 7.68
C GLN A 353 -19.66 14.79 6.19
N GLY A 354 -18.69 14.44 5.33
CA GLY A 354 -18.71 14.73 3.89
C GLY A 354 -18.23 16.15 3.54
N ASP A 355 -17.76 16.93 4.52
CA ASP A 355 -17.20 18.28 4.31
C ASP A 355 -15.72 18.17 3.88
N VAL A 356 -15.52 17.91 2.60
CA VAL A 356 -14.19 17.89 1.96
C VAL A 356 -13.90 19.30 1.43
N PRO A 357 -12.77 19.93 1.81
CA PRO A 357 -12.38 21.24 1.26
C PRO A 357 -12.34 21.23 -0.27
N ASP A 358 -12.86 22.28 -0.91
CA ASP A 358 -12.97 22.33 -2.37
C ASP A 358 -11.64 22.13 -3.10
N HIS A 359 -10.56 22.69 -2.58
CA HIS A 359 -9.21 22.54 -3.14
C HIS A 359 -8.63 21.13 -3.02
N LEU A 360 -9.28 20.23 -2.26
CA LEU A 360 -8.88 18.83 -2.12
C LEU A 360 -9.79 17.87 -2.90
N LYS A 361 -10.96 18.29 -3.39
CA LYS A 361 -11.93 17.42 -4.07
C LYS A 361 -11.40 16.73 -5.34
N SER A 362 -10.37 17.31 -5.97
CA SER A 362 -9.71 16.70 -7.13
C SER A 362 -8.72 15.58 -6.78
N PHE A 363 -8.40 15.41 -5.50
CA PHE A 363 -7.48 14.36 -5.06
C PHE A 363 -8.21 13.07 -4.72
N GLY A 364 -7.54 11.95 -4.92
CA GLY A 364 -8.02 10.67 -4.46
C GLY A 364 -8.12 10.61 -2.93
N ILE A 365 -9.04 9.80 -2.43
CA ILE A 365 -9.35 9.67 -0.98
C ILE A 365 -8.12 9.32 -0.14
N SER A 366 -7.24 8.46 -0.66
CA SER A 366 -6.00 8.11 0.03
C SER A 366 -5.07 9.31 0.23
N TYR A 367 -5.01 10.24 -0.74
CA TYR A 367 -4.24 11.48 -0.62
C TYR A 367 -4.86 12.43 0.42
N ILE A 368 -6.18 12.57 0.44
CA ILE A 368 -6.89 13.39 1.43
C ILE A 368 -6.64 12.85 2.84
N MET A 369 -6.69 11.52 3.02
CA MET A 369 -6.39 10.89 4.29
C MET A 369 -4.93 11.05 4.74
N GLN A 370 -3.98 11.24 3.81
CA GLN A 370 -2.61 11.59 4.19
C GLN A 370 -2.54 12.91 4.95
N VAL A 371 -3.41 13.90 4.64
CA VAL A 371 -3.47 15.14 5.42
C VAL A 371 -3.77 14.85 6.89
N VAL A 372 -4.74 13.98 7.16
CA VAL A 372 -5.08 13.56 8.53
C VAL A 372 -3.88 12.92 9.22
N TYR A 373 -3.22 11.96 8.57
CA TYR A 373 -2.06 11.25 9.12
C TYR A 373 -0.88 12.19 9.38
N PHE A 374 -0.57 13.09 8.46
CA PHE A 374 0.55 14.03 8.64
C PHE A 374 0.30 14.99 9.78
N LYS A 375 -0.93 15.51 9.91
CA LYS A 375 -1.31 16.33 11.07
C LYS A 375 -1.14 15.55 12.38
N GLU A 376 -1.62 14.30 12.43
CA GLU A 376 -1.50 13.44 13.60
C GLU A 376 -0.04 13.13 13.95
N LEU A 377 0.80 12.87 12.95
CA LEU A 377 2.23 12.63 13.15
C LEU A 377 2.93 13.88 13.67
N ALA A 378 2.60 15.06 13.13
CA ALA A 378 3.13 16.34 13.60
C ALA A 378 2.69 16.69 15.04
N GLU A 379 1.48 16.27 15.44
CA GLU A 379 0.97 16.45 16.80
C GLU A 379 1.65 15.52 17.82
N LYS A 380 2.03 14.30 17.37
CA LYS A 380 2.57 13.26 18.26
C LYS A 380 4.10 13.19 18.32
N PHE A 381 4.77 13.54 17.24
CA PHE A 381 6.20 13.30 17.06
C PHE A 381 6.94 14.53 16.55
N ARG A 382 8.24 14.56 16.79
CA ARG A 382 9.17 15.45 16.08
C ARG A 382 9.60 14.76 14.79
N VAL A 383 9.05 15.16 13.65
CA VAL A 383 9.43 14.58 12.37
C VAL A 383 10.50 15.43 11.71
N VAL A 384 11.62 14.81 11.34
CA VAL A 384 12.64 15.41 10.46
C VAL A 384 12.57 14.70 9.12
N HIS A 385 12.20 15.43 8.09
CA HIS A 385 12.12 14.91 6.72
C HIS A 385 13.44 15.17 5.99
N VAL A 386 14.13 14.10 5.64
CA VAL A 386 15.34 14.13 4.81
C VAL A 386 14.92 13.91 3.37
N THR A 387 15.00 14.97 2.54
CA THR A 387 14.48 14.95 1.18
C THR A 387 15.21 15.94 0.29
N GLU A 388 15.28 15.62 -1.02
CA GLU A 388 15.74 16.52 -2.08
C GLU A 388 14.58 17.06 -2.92
N GLY A 389 13.41 16.42 -2.85
CA GLY A 389 12.26 16.74 -3.70
C GLY A 389 11.34 17.84 -3.16
N LEU A 390 11.53 18.26 -1.88
CA LEU A 390 10.77 19.33 -1.23
C LEU A 390 11.70 20.43 -0.75
N SER A 391 11.29 21.68 -0.88
CA SER A 391 12.03 22.80 -0.28
C SER A 391 11.88 22.83 1.25
N PRO A 392 12.82 23.49 1.98
CA PRO A 392 12.69 23.68 3.43
C PRO A 392 11.35 24.34 3.83
N GLU A 393 10.84 25.26 3.03
CA GLU A 393 9.55 25.94 3.26
C GLU A 393 8.37 24.96 3.13
N GLN A 394 8.40 24.10 2.12
CA GLN A 394 7.35 23.08 1.91
C GLN A 394 7.31 22.07 3.07
N VAL A 395 8.47 21.59 3.52
CA VAL A 395 8.55 20.70 4.68
C VAL A 395 8.08 21.40 5.97
N LYS A 396 8.46 22.67 6.17
CA LYS A 396 8.00 23.47 7.32
C LYS A 396 6.49 23.70 7.28
N MET A 397 5.89 23.87 6.09
CA MET A 397 4.42 23.93 5.95
C MET A 397 3.71 22.70 6.51
N MET A 398 4.31 21.51 6.41
CA MET A 398 3.77 20.27 7.00
C MET A 398 4.00 20.18 8.53
N LYS A 399 4.55 21.22 9.16
CA LYS A 399 5.00 21.24 10.57
C LYS A 399 6.11 20.23 10.87
N PHE A 400 6.90 19.85 9.87
CA PHE A 400 8.08 19.01 9.99
C PHE A 400 9.36 19.86 9.94
N SER A 401 10.46 19.30 10.44
CA SER A 401 11.80 19.86 10.28
C SER A 401 12.41 19.33 8.98
N TYR A 402 13.17 20.17 8.29
CA TYR A 402 13.87 19.81 7.05
C TYR A 402 15.33 19.47 7.32
N SER A 403 15.85 18.50 6.58
CA SER A 403 17.29 18.31 6.38
C SER A 403 17.56 17.81 4.97
N SER A 404 18.67 18.26 4.36
CA SER A 404 19.16 17.71 3.08
C SER A 404 20.02 16.47 3.26
N ARG A 405 20.50 16.20 4.50
CA ARG A 405 21.41 15.09 4.81
C ARG A 405 21.00 14.34 6.05
N LEU A 406 21.09 13.02 5.98
CA LEU A 406 20.70 12.15 7.09
C LEU A 406 21.50 12.40 8.36
N GLN A 407 22.83 12.58 8.25
CA GLN A 407 23.68 12.83 9.41
C GLN A 407 23.35 14.15 10.11
N GLU A 408 22.99 15.19 9.36
CA GLU A 408 22.56 16.47 9.91
C GLU A 408 21.21 16.34 10.66
N ALA A 409 20.27 15.57 10.10
CA ALA A 409 19.01 15.25 10.76
C ALA A 409 19.21 14.52 12.09
N ILE A 410 20.14 13.57 12.13
CA ILE A 410 20.52 12.83 13.32
C ILE A 410 21.11 13.80 14.36
N ASN A 411 22.00 14.69 13.96
CA ASN A 411 22.63 15.69 14.86
C ASN A 411 21.56 16.64 15.43
N GLN A 412 20.63 17.15 14.60
CA GLN A 412 19.52 18.01 15.06
C GLN A 412 18.65 17.34 16.12
N VAL A 413 18.36 16.04 15.96
CA VAL A 413 17.55 15.29 16.93
C VAL A 413 18.37 15.04 18.19
N SER A 414 19.64 14.70 18.07
CA SER A 414 20.52 14.37 19.21
C SER A 414 20.79 15.54 20.13
N GLU A 415 20.80 16.78 19.62
CA GLU A 415 20.90 17.99 20.44
C GLU A 415 19.74 18.11 21.45
N LYS A 416 18.53 17.69 21.05
CA LYS A 416 17.32 17.73 21.89
C LYS A 416 17.09 16.42 22.67
N MET A 417 17.66 15.33 22.19
CA MET A 417 17.52 13.98 22.73
C MET A 417 18.91 13.31 22.84
N PRO A 418 19.79 13.79 23.76
CA PRO A 418 21.18 13.32 23.86
C PRO A 418 21.30 11.85 24.28
N LYS A 419 20.24 11.27 24.84
CA LYS A 419 20.10 9.84 25.13
C LYS A 419 18.80 9.37 24.53
N ALA A 420 18.82 8.27 23.77
CA ALA A 420 17.66 7.71 23.15
C ALA A 420 17.83 6.21 22.85
N ASP A 421 16.74 5.46 22.96
CA ASP A 421 16.61 4.14 22.33
C ASP A 421 16.21 4.32 20.88
N VAL A 422 16.98 3.76 19.94
CA VAL A 422 16.84 4.02 18.52
C VAL A 422 16.51 2.76 17.74
N ALA A 423 15.46 2.83 16.91
CA ALA A 423 15.19 1.84 15.87
C ALA A 423 15.60 2.40 14.50
N VAL A 424 16.22 1.57 13.67
CA VAL A 424 16.61 1.89 12.30
C VAL A 424 15.95 0.90 11.36
N PHE A 425 15.22 1.41 10.37
CA PHE A 425 14.61 0.62 9.30
C PHE A 425 15.19 1.02 7.95
N PRO A 426 16.22 0.29 7.48
CA PRO A 426 16.86 0.60 6.20
C PRO A 426 15.91 0.59 5.01
N SER A 427 14.86 -0.24 5.05
CA SER A 427 13.83 -0.39 4.01
C SER A 427 12.43 -0.29 4.62
N GLY A 428 12.11 0.85 5.23
CA GLY A 428 10.89 1.04 6.02
C GLY A 428 9.57 1.05 5.25
N GLY A 429 9.59 1.15 3.91
CA GLY A 429 8.38 1.21 3.09
C GLY A 429 7.52 -0.07 3.13
N ASN A 430 8.11 -1.20 3.48
CA ASN A 430 7.51 -2.53 3.37
C ASN A 430 7.75 -3.41 4.60
N ILE A 431 7.70 -2.84 5.81
CA ILE A 431 7.93 -3.56 7.05
C ILE A 431 6.68 -3.63 7.91
N ILE A 432 6.69 -4.54 8.87
CA ILE A 432 5.73 -4.65 9.97
C ILE A 432 6.52 -4.48 11.27
N PRO A 433 6.57 -3.30 11.88
CA PRO A 433 7.22 -3.14 13.17
C PRO A 433 6.33 -3.78 14.25
N GLU A 434 6.87 -4.78 14.95
CA GLU A 434 6.17 -5.49 16.02
C GLU A 434 6.84 -5.21 17.36
N VAL A 435 6.17 -4.46 18.22
CA VAL A 435 6.63 -4.17 19.57
C VAL A 435 6.09 -5.25 20.51
N LYS A 436 7.02 -5.96 21.17
CA LYS A 436 6.72 -7.05 22.13
C LYS A 436 6.35 -6.50 23.50
#